data_fe15e833b4c5276b88a360c50a9a2d79
#
_entry.id   fe15e833b4c5276b88a360c50a9a2d79
#
_cell.length_a   1.000
_cell.length_b   1.000
_cell.length_c   1.000
_cell.angle_alpha   90.00
_cell.angle_beta   90.00
_cell.angle_gamma   90.00
#
_symmetry.space_group_name_H-M   'P 1'
#
loop_
_entity.id
_entity.type
_entity.pdbx_description
1 polymer ?
#
loop_
_entity_poly.entity_id
_entity_poly.type
_entity_poly.pdbx_seq_one_letter_code
_entity_poly.pdbx_strand_id
1 'polypeptide(L)'
;MPGDVILPKHKDHLPCDCILIAGELFLNEASLTGEAVPIQKLPPTGTNEYKNDKCWLYEGSTVVESRGSPAALVVHTGFITRKGRIIRKILHRTEPHPEFFRHGLYFLLELLFYSLIVFFALLPEMIHNKIVPKLIVLRFFDMVGWVIPPTFPIYFNLCYSFSLYRLRKQEIFGTEPLKTVTAGKVKVVCFDKTGTLTENRTNLYVVQRASGQSVLAWDWQHRDPNDPILKLFACCHTVR
;
A
#
# COMPACT_ATOMS: atom_id res chain seq x y z
N MET A 1 -6.84 -24.06 -15.29
CA MET A 1 -6.10 -24.60 -14.13
C MET A 1 -4.61 -24.50 -14.41
N PRO A 2 -3.71 -24.54 -13.42
CA PRO A 2 -2.28 -24.66 -13.71
C PRO A 2 -2.01 -25.84 -14.64
N GLY A 3 -1.21 -25.61 -15.69
CA GLY A 3 -0.94 -26.58 -16.76
C GLY A 3 -1.80 -26.43 -18.02
N ASP A 4 -2.88 -25.67 -17.96
CA ASP A 4 -3.69 -25.38 -19.16
C ASP A 4 -2.97 -24.38 -20.07
N VAL A 5 -3.26 -24.44 -21.37
CA VAL A 5 -2.79 -23.48 -22.35
C VAL A 5 -3.94 -22.54 -22.72
N ILE A 6 -3.70 -21.24 -22.63
CA ILE A 6 -4.64 -20.19 -23.08
C ILE A 6 -4.11 -19.49 -24.32
N LEU A 7 -5.03 -18.96 -25.13
CA LEU A 7 -4.74 -18.22 -26.34
C LEU A 7 -5.22 -16.77 -26.17
N PRO A 8 -4.36 -15.86 -25.64
CA PRO A 8 -4.76 -14.49 -25.38
C PRO A 8 -5.04 -13.73 -26.69
N LYS A 9 -6.16 -12.99 -26.69
CA LYS A 9 -6.57 -12.17 -27.85
C LYS A 9 -6.43 -10.69 -27.51
N HIS A 10 -6.45 -9.86 -28.53
CA HIS A 10 -6.48 -8.40 -28.39
C HIS A 10 -7.64 -7.95 -27.46
N LYS A 11 -7.35 -7.08 -26.52
CA LYS A 11 -8.23 -6.56 -25.45
C LYS A 11 -8.64 -7.56 -24.36
N ASP A 12 -8.13 -8.79 -24.38
CA ASP A 12 -8.38 -9.71 -23.27
C ASP A 12 -7.72 -9.23 -21.98
N HIS A 13 -8.40 -9.45 -20.85
CA HIS A 13 -7.82 -9.35 -19.53
C HIS A 13 -7.32 -10.73 -19.10
N LEU A 14 -6.06 -10.82 -18.71
CA LEU A 14 -5.47 -12.07 -18.28
C LEU A 14 -6.06 -12.52 -16.94
N PRO A 15 -6.66 -13.72 -16.85
CA PRO A 15 -7.31 -14.21 -15.64
C PRO A 15 -6.36 -14.89 -14.64
N CYS A 16 -5.09 -15.08 -14.97
CA CYS A 16 -4.13 -15.84 -14.19
C CYS A 16 -2.69 -15.46 -14.60
N ASP A 17 -1.71 -15.90 -13.79
CA ASP A 17 -0.30 -15.74 -14.16
C ASP A 17 0.12 -16.88 -15.10
N CYS A 18 0.65 -16.51 -16.26
CA CYS A 18 1.02 -17.42 -17.32
C CYS A 18 2.45 -17.16 -17.79
N ILE A 19 3.03 -18.15 -18.49
CA ILE A 19 4.27 -17.99 -19.24
C ILE A 19 3.94 -18.05 -20.74
N LEU A 20 4.39 -17.05 -21.48
CA LEU A 20 4.25 -17.02 -22.93
C LEU A 20 5.14 -18.12 -23.53
N ILE A 21 4.54 -19.04 -24.30
CA ILE A 21 5.25 -20.16 -24.95
C ILE A 21 5.38 -19.98 -26.45
N ALA A 22 4.52 -19.18 -27.08
CA ALA A 22 4.59 -18.88 -28.49
C ALA A 22 4.01 -17.48 -28.78
N GLY A 23 4.42 -16.88 -29.89
CA GLY A 23 3.95 -15.56 -30.32
C GLY A 23 4.60 -14.41 -29.55
N GLU A 24 4.07 -13.21 -29.75
CA GLU A 24 4.53 -11.97 -29.10
C GLU A 24 3.30 -11.20 -28.60
N LEU A 25 3.39 -10.64 -27.41
CA LEU A 25 2.32 -9.86 -26.80
C LEU A 25 2.85 -8.51 -26.30
N PHE A 26 2.03 -7.47 -26.48
CA PHE A 26 2.20 -6.19 -25.81
C PHE A 26 1.11 -6.06 -24.75
N LEU A 27 1.54 -5.97 -23.49
CA LEU A 27 0.65 -5.93 -22.33
C LEU A 27 0.68 -4.58 -21.64
N ASN A 28 -0.48 -4.09 -21.27
CA ASN A 28 -0.62 -3.01 -20.32
C ASN A 28 -0.70 -3.61 -18.91
N GLU A 29 0.34 -3.40 -18.10
CA GLU A 29 0.47 -3.88 -16.73
C GLU A 29 0.19 -2.77 -15.68
N ALA A 30 -0.50 -1.69 -16.07
CA ALA A 30 -0.76 -0.54 -15.19
C ALA A 30 -1.44 -0.93 -13.86
N SER A 31 -2.25 -1.98 -13.86
CA SER A 31 -2.90 -2.51 -12.66
C SER A 31 -1.93 -3.09 -11.62
N LEU A 32 -0.70 -3.41 -12.01
CA LEU A 32 0.34 -4.01 -11.15
C LEU A 32 1.53 -3.08 -10.93
N THR A 33 1.95 -2.38 -11.97
CA THR A 33 3.16 -1.53 -11.98
C THR A 33 2.84 -0.06 -11.79
N GLY A 34 1.59 0.35 -12.04
CA GLY A 34 1.17 1.75 -12.10
C GLY A 34 1.64 2.46 -13.39
N GLU A 35 2.33 1.79 -14.32
CA GLU A 35 2.82 2.39 -15.57
C GLU A 35 1.95 2.00 -16.76
N ALA A 36 1.46 3.00 -17.49
CA ALA A 36 0.55 2.79 -18.61
C ALA A 36 1.26 2.41 -19.95
N VAL A 37 2.61 2.42 -19.96
CA VAL A 37 3.38 2.08 -21.16
C VAL A 37 3.29 0.58 -21.42
N PRO A 38 2.86 0.13 -22.62
CA PRO A 38 2.79 -1.29 -22.94
C PRO A 38 4.18 -1.94 -22.92
N ILE A 39 4.25 -3.11 -22.30
CA ILE A 39 5.48 -3.90 -22.17
C ILE A 39 5.43 -5.06 -23.17
N GLN A 40 6.50 -5.20 -23.95
CA GLN A 40 6.66 -6.32 -24.88
C GLN A 40 7.02 -7.59 -24.13
N LYS A 41 6.29 -8.67 -24.40
CA LYS A 41 6.52 -10.00 -23.86
C LYS A 41 6.89 -10.96 -24.98
N LEU A 42 7.95 -11.73 -24.74
CA LEU A 42 8.50 -12.69 -25.69
C LEU A 42 8.60 -14.07 -25.06
N PRO A 43 8.45 -15.16 -25.82
CA PRO A 43 8.65 -16.50 -25.31
C PRO A 43 10.11 -16.71 -24.90
N PRO A 44 10.38 -17.55 -23.89
CA PRO A 44 11.74 -17.86 -23.45
C PRO A 44 12.49 -18.67 -24.52
N THR A 45 13.71 -18.27 -24.83
CA THR A 45 14.57 -18.95 -25.81
C THR A 45 15.50 -19.99 -25.15
N GLY A 46 15.60 -20.00 -23.82
CA GLY A 46 16.47 -20.92 -23.07
C GLY A 46 15.92 -21.30 -21.69
N THR A 47 16.48 -22.38 -21.13
CA THR A 47 16.03 -22.97 -19.85
C THR A 47 16.19 -22.07 -18.63
N ASN A 48 17.01 -21.01 -18.68
CA ASN A 48 17.20 -20.06 -17.59
C ASN A 48 16.36 -18.77 -17.73
N GLU A 49 15.71 -18.56 -18.87
CA GLU A 49 14.97 -17.33 -19.15
C GLU A 49 13.60 -17.25 -18.48
N TYR A 50 13.08 -18.37 -17.95
CA TYR A 50 11.85 -18.36 -17.13
C TYR A 50 11.95 -17.50 -15.84
N LYS A 51 13.17 -17.12 -15.44
CA LYS A 51 13.40 -16.18 -14.33
C LYS A 51 13.24 -14.72 -14.75
N ASN A 52 13.13 -14.44 -16.03
CA ASN A 52 13.04 -13.10 -16.57
C ASN A 52 11.57 -12.69 -16.68
N ASP A 53 11.21 -11.52 -16.18
CA ASP A 53 9.84 -10.96 -16.27
C ASP A 53 9.34 -10.78 -17.72
N LYS A 54 10.22 -10.91 -18.72
CA LYS A 54 9.87 -10.73 -20.14
C LYS A 54 8.95 -11.80 -20.69
N CYS A 55 8.95 -13.00 -20.14
CA CYS A 55 8.07 -14.09 -20.59
C CYS A 55 6.82 -14.27 -19.71
N TRP A 56 6.77 -13.57 -18.56
CA TRP A 56 5.65 -13.66 -17.64
C TRP A 56 4.52 -12.73 -18.01
N LEU A 57 3.32 -13.27 -18.04
CA LEU A 57 2.05 -12.58 -18.22
C LEU A 57 1.30 -12.62 -16.90
N TYR A 58 1.01 -11.48 -16.33
CA TYR A 58 0.42 -11.38 -14.99
C TYR A 58 -1.08 -11.18 -15.02
N GLU A 59 -1.78 -11.76 -14.03
CA GLU A 59 -3.21 -11.58 -13.82
C GLU A 59 -3.59 -10.10 -13.75
N GLY A 60 -4.65 -9.72 -14.49
CA GLY A 60 -5.17 -8.35 -14.52
C GLY A 60 -4.48 -7.45 -15.55
N SER A 61 -3.45 -7.93 -16.25
CA SER A 61 -2.89 -7.22 -17.39
C SER A 61 -3.82 -7.30 -18.60
N THR A 62 -3.82 -6.25 -19.42
CA THR A 62 -4.65 -6.18 -20.64
C THR A 62 -3.78 -6.34 -21.86
N VAL A 63 -4.21 -7.19 -22.81
CA VAL A 63 -3.54 -7.37 -24.09
C VAL A 63 -3.82 -6.17 -24.98
N VAL A 64 -2.78 -5.38 -25.28
CA VAL A 64 -2.86 -4.22 -26.17
C VAL A 64 -2.69 -4.64 -27.62
N GLU A 65 -1.72 -5.50 -27.91
CA GLU A 65 -1.44 -6.00 -29.24
C GLU A 65 -0.92 -7.45 -29.16
N SER A 66 -1.25 -8.25 -30.17
CA SER A 66 -0.77 -9.63 -30.27
C SER A 66 -0.24 -9.87 -31.68
N ARG A 67 0.93 -10.51 -31.77
CA ARG A 67 1.57 -10.88 -33.03
C ARG A 67 1.92 -12.36 -33.05
N GLY A 68 1.70 -12.97 -34.20
CA GLY A 68 1.81 -14.43 -34.35
C GLY A 68 0.71 -15.11 -33.52
N SER A 69 0.53 -16.35 -33.49
CA SER A 69 -0.49 -17.05 -32.72
C SER A 69 -0.03 -17.18 -31.24
N PRO A 70 -0.34 -16.21 -30.33
CA PRO A 70 0.16 -16.24 -28.98
C PRO A 70 -0.47 -17.39 -28.21
N ALA A 71 0.36 -18.15 -27.51
CA ALA A 71 -0.05 -19.22 -26.60
C ALA A 71 0.68 -19.05 -25.27
N ALA A 72 -0.04 -19.21 -24.17
CA ALA A 72 0.51 -19.04 -22.83
C ALA A 72 0.11 -20.20 -21.91
N LEU A 73 1.08 -20.72 -21.17
CA LEU A 73 0.90 -21.78 -20.19
C LEU A 73 0.51 -21.17 -18.84
N VAL A 74 -0.60 -21.58 -18.28
CA VAL A 74 -1.06 -21.17 -16.95
C VAL A 74 -0.16 -21.78 -15.86
N VAL A 75 0.39 -20.91 -15.00
CA VAL A 75 1.28 -21.33 -13.91
C VAL A 75 0.62 -21.13 -12.55
N HIS A 76 0.08 -19.94 -12.30
CA HIS A 76 -0.55 -19.60 -11.03
C HIS A 76 -1.98 -19.08 -11.22
N THR A 77 -2.87 -19.41 -10.28
CA THR A 77 -4.24 -18.96 -10.26
C THR A 77 -4.66 -18.47 -8.88
N GLY A 78 -5.66 -17.60 -8.80
CA GLY A 78 -6.26 -17.12 -7.55
C GLY A 78 -5.24 -16.40 -6.64
N PHE A 79 -5.23 -16.71 -5.35
CA PHE A 79 -4.36 -16.02 -4.38
C PHE A 79 -2.85 -16.31 -4.52
N ILE A 80 -2.45 -17.24 -5.38
CA ILE A 80 -1.04 -17.55 -5.64
C ILE A 80 -0.47 -16.63 -6.72
N THR A 81 -1.31 -16.03 -7.56
CA THR A 81 -0.89 -15.04 -8.56
C THR A 81 -0.23 -13.81 -7.92
N ARG A 82 0.52 -13.04 -8.72
CA ARG A 82 1.17 -11.81 -8.24
C ARG A 82 0.15 -10.81 -7.68
N LYS A 83 -0.96 -10.60 -8.39
CA LYS A 83 -2.09 -9.76 -7.95
C LYS A 83 -2.80 -10.37 -6.73
N GLY A 84 -3.07 -11.68 -6.76
CA GLY A 84 -3.73 -12.40 -5.67
C GLY A 84 -2.97 -12.31 -4.34
N ARG A 85 -1.63 -12.36 -4.37
CA ARG A 85 -0.79 -12.15 -3.18
C ARG A 85 -0.93 -10.76 -2.57
N ILE A 86 -1.08 -9.72 -3.39
CA ILE A 86 -1.32 -8.35 -2.92
C ILE A 86 -2.71 -8.27 -2.28
N ILE A 87 -3.74 -8.79 -2.95
CA ILE A 87 -5.11 -8.83 -2.43
C ILE A 87 -5.16 -9.61 -1.11
N ARG A 88 -4.49 -10.76 -1.02
CA ARG A 88 -4.42 -11.56 0.21
C ARG A 88 -3.81 -10.76 1.37
N LYS A 89 -2.75 -10.00 1.13
CA LYS A 89 -2.14 -9.13 2.16
C LYS A 89 -3.07 -7.99 2.62
N ILE A 90 -3.94 -7.50 1.73
CA ILE A 90 -4.93 -6.47 2.05
C ILE A 90 -6.07 -7.08 2.88
N LEU A 91 -6.54 -8.27 2.51
CA LEU A 91 -7.64 -8.97 3.20
C LEU A 91 -7.22 -9.50 4.57
N HIS A 92 -6.01 -10.08 4.67
CA HIS A 92 -5.45 -10.56 5.93
C HIS A 92 -4.52 -9.49 6.52
N ARG A 93 -5.13 -8.43 7.04
CA ARG A 93 -4.40 -7.39 7.76
C ARG A 93 -3.72 -8.00 8.97
N THR A 94 -2.41 -7.84 9.07
CA THR A 94 -1.71 -7.93 10.35
C THR A 94 -2.16 -6.73 11.19
N GLU A 95 -2.70 -7.02 12.35
CA GLU A 95 -3.09 -5.97 13.29
C GLU A 95 -1.91 -5.02 13.55
N PRO A 96 -2.17 -3.71 13.69
CA PRO A 96 -1.13 -2.76 14.01
C PRO A 96 -0.44 -3.20 15.30
N HIS A 97 0.88 -3.18 15.28
CA HIS A 97 1.77 -3.69 16.32
C HIS A 97 1.30 -3.31 17.74
N PRO A 98 1.30 -4.27 18.66
CA PRO A 98 0.88 -4.08 20.05
C PRO A 98 1.85 -3.20 20.87
N GLU A 99 2.80 -2.52 20.25
CA GLU A 99 3.78 -1.66 20.94
C GLU A 99 3.12 -0.64 21.85
N PHE A 100 2.02 -0.07 21.39
CA PHE A 100 1.30 0.92 22.17
C PHE A 100 0.66 0.31 23.43
N PHE A 101 0.03 -0.86 23.28
CA PHE A 101 -0.50 -1.61 24.43
C PHE A 101 0.62 -2.03 25.39
N ARG A 102 1.78 -2.42 24.86
CA ARG A 102 2.94 -2.79 25.65
C ARG A 102 3.47 -1.62 26.47
N HIS A 103 3.58 -0.42 25.89
CA HIS A 103 3.95 0.79 26.64
C HIS A 103 2.91 1.16 27.71
N GLY A 104 1.63 1.02 27.40
CA GLY A 104 0.55 1.19 28.37
C GLY A 104 0.64 0.20 29.54
N LEU A 105 0.96 -1.06 29.23
CA LEU A 105 1.17 -2.09 30.24
C LEU A 105 2.38 -1.77 31.15
N TYR A 106 3.51 -1.36 30.56
CA TYR A 106 4.69 -0.95 31.34
C TYR A 106 4.38 0.22 32.28
N PHE A 107 3.63 1.21 31.82
CA PHE A 107 3.19 2.32 32.64
C PHE A 107 2.31 1.86 33.83
N LEU A 108 1.38 0.93 33.58
CA LEU A 108 0.55 0.37 34.65
C LEU A 108 1.39 -0.44 35.64
N LEU A 109 2.36 -1.22 35.19
CA LEU A 109 3.28 -1.96 36.07
C LEU A 109 4.15 -1.02 36.91
N GLU A 110 4.60 0.09 36.35
CA GLU A 110 5.35 1.12 37.07
C GLU A 110 4.49 1.77 38.14
N LEU A 111 3.25 2.14 37.85
CA LEU A 111 2.31 2.66 38.83
C LEU A 111 2.04 1.64 39.96
N LEU A 112 1.85 0.38 39.61
CA LEU A 112 1.66 -0.69 40.56
C LEU A 112 2.88 -0.84 41.49
N PHE A 113 4.08 -0.76 40.94
CA PHE A 113 5.32 -0.84 41.70
C PHE A 113 5.43 0.31 42.73
N TYR A 114 5.18 1.56 42.31
CA TYR A 114 5.19 2.70 43.21
C TYR A 114 4.11 2.59 44.29
N SER A 115 2.91 2.14 43.94
CA SER A 115 1.84 1.97 44.94
C SER A 115 2.15 0.88 45.97
N LEU A 116 2.84 -0.21 45.54
CA LEU A 116 3.33 -1.22 46.50
C LEU A 116 4.34 -0.65 47.47
N ILE A 117 5.29 0.16 47.00
CA ILE A 117 6.26 0.83 47.90
C ILE A 117 5.53 1.67 48.92
N VAL A 118 4.58 2.50 48.51
CA VAL A 118 3.80 3.34 49.40
C VAL A 118 3.00 2.49 50.41
N PHE A 119 2.37 1.41 49.93
CA PHE A 119 1.61 0.51 50.81
C PHE A 119 2.50 -0.10 51.90
N PHE A 120 3.67 -0.64 51.52
CA PHE A 120 4.60 -1.22 52.50
C PHE A 120 5.21 -0.19 53.46
N ALA A 121 5.41 1.05 53.00
CA ALA A 121 5.86 2.14 53.86
C ALA A 121 4.79 2.52 54.92
N LEU A 122 3.51 2.44 54.59
CA LEU A 122 2.40 2.74 55.50
C LEU A 122 1.99 1.55 56.38
N LEU A 123 2.43 0.35 56.06
CA LEU A 123 2.07 -0.87 56.79
C LEU A 123 2.45 -0.83 58.28
N PRO A 124 3.66 -0.37 58.70
CA PRO A 124 4.02 -0.26 60.11
C PRO A 124 3.09 0.65 60.89
N GLU A 125 2.68 1.76 60.30
CA GLU A 125 1.75 2.71 60.94
C GLU A 125 0.36 2.11 61.11
N MET A 126 -0.12 1.36 60.12
CA MET A 126 -1.39 0.62 60.21
C MET A 126 -1.38 -0.42 61.34
N ILE A 127 -0.25 -1.10 61.54
CA ILE A 127 -0.07 -2.08 62.60
C ILE A 127 0.00 -1.36 63.96
N HIS A 128 0.73 -0.26 64.06
CA HIS A 128 0.84 0.53 65.28
C HIS A 128 -0.54 1.06 65.74
N ASN A 129 -1.35 1.50 64.79
CA ASN A 129 -2.72 1.97 65.03
C ASN A 129 -3.72 0.83 65.29
N LYS A 130 -3.25 -0.43 65.46
CA LYS A 130 -4.07 -1.62 65.74
C LYS A 130 -5.23 -1.84 64.77
N ILE A 131 -5.03 -1.53 63.50
CA ILE A 131 -6.03 -1.77 62.45
C ILE A 131 -6.23 -3.29 62.33
N VAL A 132 -7.48 -3.71 62.25
CA VAL A 132 -7.84 -5.14 62.09
C VAL A 132 -7.18 -5.71 60.84
N PRO A 133 -6.49 -6.87 60.89
CA PRO A 133 -5.80 -7.46 59.71
C PRO A 133 -6.66 -7.61 58.47
N LYS A 134 -7.94 -7.95 58.63
CA LYS A 134 -8.91 -8.03 57.58
C LYS A 134 -9.06 -6.71 56.80
N LEU A 135 -8.97 -5.58 57.48
CA LEU A 135 -9.09 -4.25 56.88
C LEU A 135 -7.80 -3.88 56.11
N ILE A 136 -6.63 -4.33 56.57
CA ILE A 136 -5.35 -4.14 55.88
C ILE A 136 -5.37 -4.86 54.52
N VAL A 137 -5.85 -6.12 54.52
CA VAL A 137 -6.00 -6.90 53.30
C VAL A 137 -6.99 -6.23 52.30
N LEU A 138 -8.11 -5.75 52.84
CA LEU A 138 -9.12 -5.07 52.00
C LEU A 138 -8.56 -3.77 51.40
N ARG A 139 -7.78 -2.98 52.13
CA ARG A 139 -7.10 -1.78 51.63
C ARG A 139 -6.03 -2.10 50.60
N PHE A 140 -5.36 -3.25 50.71
CA PHE A 140 -4.45 -3.71 49.66
C PHE A 140 -5.16 -3.92 48.33
N PHE A 141 -6.27 -4.66 48.32
CA PHE A 141 -7.04 -4.90 47.08
C PHE A 141 -7.70 -3.62 46.57
N ASP A 142 -8.15 -2.75 47.42
CA ASP A 142 -8.70 -1.43 47.07
C ASP A 142 -7.63 -0.59 46.37
N MET A 143 -6.41 -0.51 46.93
CA MET A 143 -5.27 0.18 46.31
C MET A 143 -4.94 -0.38 44.91
N VAL A 144 -4.86 -1.70 44.75
CA VAL A 144 -4.62 -2.33 43.43
C VAL A 144 -5.73 -1.97 42.44
N GLY A 145 -6.99 -1.93 42.89
CA GLY A 145 -8.12 -1.51 42.06
C GLY A 145 -8.04 -0.04 41.63
N TRP A 146 -7.50 0.85 42.45
CA TRP A 146 -7.31 2.27 42.12
C TRP A 146 -6.13 2.51 41.14
N VAL A 147 -5.09 1.68 41.21
CA VAL A 147 -3.91 1.80 40.34
C VAL A 147 -4.25 1.49 38.88
N ILE A 148 -5.23 0.62 38.63
CA ILE A 148 -5.73 0.33 37.27
C ILE A 148 -6.97 1.18 37.04
N PRO A 149 -6.84 2.46 36.61
CA PRO A 149 -8.00 3.30 36.42
C PRO A 149 -8.87 2.75 35.28
N PRO A 150 -10.14 2.42 35.51
CA PRO A 150 -11.04 1.93 34.47
C PRO A 150 -11.27 2.97 33.38
N THR A 151 -10.92 4.21 33.62
CA THR A 151 -10.99 5.34 32.69
C THR A 151 -9.83 5.37 31.68
N PHE A 152 -8.75 4.61 31.91
CA PHE A 152 -7.57 4.63 31.03
C PHE A 152 -7.88 4.32 29.56
N PRO A 153 -8.65 3.26 29.20
CA PRO A 153 -9.05 3.02 27.81
C PRO A 153 -9.91 4.15 27.23
N ILE A 154 -10.71 4.80 28.08
CA ILE A 154 -11.60 5.89 27.66
C ILE A 154 -10.78 7.12 27.22
N TYR A 155 -9.74 7.47 27.97
CA TYR A 155 -8.84 8.58 27.61
C TYR A 155 -8.14 8.35 26.27
N PHE A 156 -7.70 7.12 25.98
CA PHE A 156 -7.10 6.81 24.68
C PHE A 156 -8.09 6.97 23.55
N ASN A 157 -9.30 6.42 23.70
CA ASN A 157 -10.35 6.57 22.69
C ASN A 157 -10.71 8.04 22.47
N LEU A 158 -10.73 8.85 23.52
CA LEU A 158 -10.98 10.28 23.42
C LEU A 158 -9.85 10.99 22.63
N CYS A 159 -8.58 10.70 22.96
CA CYS A 159 -7.43 11.25 22.24
C CYS A 159 -7.43 10.89 20.75
N TYR A 160 -7.75 9.64 20.41
CA TYR A 160 -7.86 9.21 19.02
C TYR A 160 -8.99 9.94 18.28
N SER A 161 -10.17 9.99 18.92
CA SER A 161 -11.33 10.66 18.34
C SER A 161 -11.06 12.14 18.09
N PHE A 162 -10.39 12.81 19.04
CA PHE A 162 -10.01 14.20 18.89
C PHE A 162 -8.96 14.42 17.80
N SER A 163 -7.99 13.52 17.66
CA SER A 163 -6.98 13.56 16.61
C SER A 163 -7.63 13.36 15.23
N LEU A 164 -8.53 12.39 15.10
CA LEU A 164 -9.28 12.17 13.86
C LEU A 164 -10.17 13.36 13.51
N TYR A 165 -10.82 13.98 14.50
CA TYR A 165 -11.63 15.18 14.28
C TYR A 165 -10.78 16.33 13.72
N ARG A 166 -9.57 16.54 14.26
CA ARG A 166 -8.64 17.56 13.75
C ARG A 166 -8.17 17.27 12.32
N LEU A 167 -7.84 16.00 12.01
CA LEU A 167 -7.46 15.58 10.65
C LEU A 167 -8.61 15.77 9.68
N ARG A 168 -9.84 15.42 10.09
CA ARG A 168 -11.03 15.58 9.26
C ARG A 168 -11.32 17.04 8.91
N LYS A 169 -11.00 18.01 9.79
CA LYS A 169 -11.06 19.43 9.47
C LYS A 169 -10.09 19.86 8.38
N GLN A 170 -9.03 19.11 8.16
CA GLN A 170 -8.04 19.31 7.10
C GLN A 170 -8.30 18.40 5.89
N GLU A 171 -9.52 17.87 5.75
CA GLU A 171 -9.93 16.95 4.67
C GLU A 171 -9.14 15.63 4.64
N ILE A 172 -8.46 15.26 5.73
CA ILE A 172 -7.74 14.00 5.87
C ILE A 172 -8.65 13.00 6.58
N PHE A 173 -9.05 11.95 5.87
CA PHE A 173 -9.92 10.91 6.39
C PHE A 173 -9.15 9.71 6.89
N GLY A 174 -9.09 9.54 8.21
CA GLY A 174 -8.54 8.35 8.86
C GLY A 174 -9.63 7.29 9.09
N THR A 175 -9.42 6.08 8.60
CA THR A 175 -10.34 4.95 8.79
C THR A 175 -10.06 4.16 10.07
N GLU A 176 -8.84 4.21 10.57
CA GLU A 176 -8.40 3.46 11.75
C GLU A 176 -7.75 4.36 12.80
N PRO A 177 -8.38 4.49 13.99
CA PRO A 177 -7.86 5.35 15.06
C PRO A 177 -6.44 5.01 15.51
N LEU A 178 -6.12 3.72 15.65
CA LEU A 178 -4.80 3.25 16.08
C LEU A 178 -3.67 3.61 15.11
N LYS A 179 -3.96 3.72 13.82
CA LYS A 179 -2.98 4.15 12.82
C LYS A 179 -2.59 5.61 12.95
N THR A 180 -3.45 6.45 13.51
CA THR A 180 -3.15 7.87 13.75
C THR A 180 -1.97 8.03 14.70
N VAL A 181 -1.88 7.18 15.74
CA VAL A 181 -0.74 7.17 16.67
C VAL A 181 0.54 6.68 15.99
N THR A 182 0.42 5.64 15.16
CA THR A 182 1.55 5.11 14.39
C THR A 182 2.04 6.15 13.37
N ALA A 183 1.14 6.92 12.77
CA ALA A 183 1.49 8.00 11.83
C ALA A 183 2.38 9.07 12.49
N GLY A 184 2.19 9.36 13.78
CA GLY A 184 3.06 10.29 14.53
C GLY A 184 4.50 9.81 14.73
N LYS A 185 4.79 8.53 14.50
CA LYS A 185 6.13 7.93 14.62
C LYS A 185 6.81 7.69 13.26
N VAL A 186 6.18 8.07 12.16
CA VAL A 186 6.70 7.86 10.80
C VAL A 186 8.01 8.65 10.63
N LYS A 187 9.07 7.94 10.25
CA LYS A 187 10.38 8.52 9.93
C LYS A 187 10.68 8.55 8.43
N VAL A 188 10.02 7.67 7.68
CA VAL A 188 10.21 7.53 6.23
C VAL A 188 8.85 7.46 5.57
N VAL A 189 8.65 8.26 4.53
CA VAL A 189 7.43 8.29 3.71
C VAL A 189 7.81 7.90 2.29
N CYS A 190 7.18 6.85 1.77
CA CYS A 190 7.37 6.41 0.39
C CYS A 190 6.17 6.88 -0.44
N PHE A 191 6.45 7.63 -1.50
CA PHE A 191 5.44 8.08 -2.44
C PHE A 191 5.48 7.21 -3.70
N ASP A 192 4.31 6.88 -4.21
CA ASP A 192 4.20 6.34 -5.55
C ASP A 192 4.46 7.48 -6.57
N LYS A 193 5.08 7.14 -7.71
CA LYS A 193 5.40 8.14 -8.73
C LYS A 193 4.16 8.45 -9.55
N THR A 194 3.59 7.44 -10.19
CA THR A 194 2.57 7.59 -11.24
C THR A 194 1.19 7.82 -10.62
N GLY A 195 0.55 8.93 -10.94
CA GLY A 195 -0.75 9.29 -10.38
C GLY A 195 -0.72 9.90 -8.98
N THR A 196 0.47 9.96 -8.33
CA THR A 196 0.67 10.63 -7.04
C THR A 196 1.60 11.83 -7.18
N LEU A 197 2.83 11.62 -7.64
CA LEU A 197 3.79 12.70 -7.91
C LEU A 197 3.69 13.22 -9.35
N THR A 198 3.17 12.41 -10.25
CA THR A 198 2.93 12.76 -11.65
C THR A 198 1.49 12.43 -12.04
N GLU A 199 1.03 13.01 -13.13
CA GLU A 199 -0.26 12.64 -13.73
C GLU A 199 -0.19 11.23 -14.35
N ASN A 200 -1.34 10.56 -14.49
CA ASN A 200 -1.47 9.25 -15.14
C ASN A 200 -1.43 9.33 -16.68
N ARG A 201 -0.90 10.39 -17.23
CA ARG A 201 -0.80 10.61 -18.68
C ARG A 201 0.52 11.26 -19.02
N THR A 202 1.02 10.96 -20.20
CA THR A 202 2.15 11.65 -20.81
C THR A 202 1.64 12.79 -21.66
N ASN A 203 2.11 14.00 -21.41
CA ASN A 203 1.82 15.15 -22.23
C ASN A 203 3.03 15.43 -23.13
N LEU A 204 2.77 15.84 -24.37
CA LEU A 204 3.81 16.31 -25.28
C LEU A 204 4.37 17.61 -24.71
N TYR A 205 5.66 17.65 -24.40
CA TYR A 205 6.30 18.83 -23.82
C TYR A 205 7.11 19.60 -24.87
N VAL A 206 7.92 18.90 -25.65
CA VAL A 206 8.80 19.49 -26.65
C VAL A 206 8.98 18.57 -27.85
N VAL A 207 9.07 19.15 -29.02
CA VAL A 207 9.48 18.46 -30.26
C VAL A 207 10.75 19.11 -30.76
N GLN A 208 11.80 18.34 -30.99
CA GLN A 208 13.04 18.81 -31.56
C GLN A 208 13.12 18.41 -33.04
N ARG A 209 13.42 19.35 -33.92
CA ARG A 209 13.69 19.09 -35.31
C ARG A 209 15.11 18.56 -35.48
N ALA A 210 15.36 17.81 -36.56
CA ALA A 210 16.70 17.35 -36.89
C ALA A 210 17.70 18.50 -37.09
N SER A 211 17.22 19.70 -37.41
CA SER A 211 18.02 20.94 -37.49
C SER A 211 18.45 21.50 -36.11
N GLY A 212 18.07 20.83 -35.02
CA GLY A 212 18.39 21.29 -33.65
C GLY A 212 17.42 22.31 -33.05
N GLN A 213 16.46 22.83 -33.80
CA GLN A 213 15.42 23.75 -33.28
C GLN A 213 14.41 22.98 -32.44
N SER A 214 14.22 23.39 -31.20
CA SER A 214 13.21 22.87 -30.30
C SER A 214 11.94 23.71 -30.33
N VAL A 215 10.79 23.05 -30.25
CA VAL A 215 9.47 23.67 -30.26
C VAL A 215 8.68 23.18 -29.08
N LEU A 216 8.30 24.10 -28.20
CA LEU A 216 7.50 23.79 -27.02
C LEU A 216 6.05 23.46 -27.41
N ALA A 217 5.41 22.54 -26.68
CA ALA A 217 4.06 22.08 -27.00
C ALA A 217 3.00 23.18 -26.91
N TRP A 218 3.18 24.19 -26.04
CA TRP A 218 2.25 25.31 -25.87
C TRP A 218 2.27 26.31 -27.07
N ASP A 219 3.34 26.34 -27.89
CA ASP A 219 3.40 27.17 -29.11
C ASP A 219 2.58 26.61 -30.28
N TRP A 220 1.98 25.44 -30.12
CA TRP A 220 1.27 24.74 -31.20
C TRP A 220 -0.02 25.42 -31.63
N GLN A 221 -0.68 26.14 -30.71
CA GLN A 221 -1.92 26.87 -31.00
C GLN A 221 -1.72 28.05 -31.97
N HIS A 222 -0.49 28.56 -32.08
CA HIS A 222 -0.14 29.72 -32.87
C HIS A 222 0.66 29.39 -34.15
N ARG A 223 0.74 28.10 -34.54
CA ARG A 223 1.53 27.66 -35.64
C ARG A 223 0.78 27.66 -36.98
N ASP A 224 1.56 27.84 -38.06
CA ASP A 224 1.07 27.67 -39.40
C ASP A 224 0.51 26.25 -39.60
N PRO A 225 -0.77 26.12 -40.05
CA PRO A 225 -1.37 24.81 -40.34
C PRO A 225 -0.58 23.99 -41.38
N ASN A 226 0.29 24.61 -42.14
CA ASN A 226 1.15 23.95 -43.13
C ASN A 226 2.47 23.44 -42.57
N ASP A 227 2.76 23.62 -41.27
CA ASP A 227 4.00 23.12 -40.66
C ASP A 227 4.12 21.60 -40.86
N PRO A 228 5.23 21.08 -41.40
CA PRO A 228 5.44 19.67 -41.65
C PRO A 228 5.30 18.81 -40.38
N ILE A 229 5.59 19.36 -39.20
CA ILE A 229 5.43 18.66 -37.91
C ILE A 229 3.95 18.40 -37.61
N LEU A 230 3.07 19.39 -37.82
CA LEU A 230 1.62 19.22 -37.64
C LEU A 230 1.06 18.16 -38.60
N LYS A 231 1.50 18.16 -39.87
CA LYS A 231 1.14 17.14 -40.85
C LYS A 231 1.62 15.76 -40.42
N LEU A 232 2.85 15.66 -39.90
CA LEU A 232 3.39 14.39 -39.39
C LEU A 232 2.53 13.83 -38.23
N PHE A 233 2.19 14.66 -37.24
CA PHE A 233 1.36 14.22 -36.13
C PHE A 233 -0.07 13.91 -36.52
N ALA A 234 -0.63 14.62 -37.51
CA ALA A 234 -1.96 14.35 -38.03
C ALA A 234 -2.05 13.05 -38.85
N CYS A 235 -0.96 12.63 -39.50
CA CYS A 235 -0.94 11.47 -40.37
C CYS A 235 -0.30 10.21 -39.77
N CYS A 236 0.67 10.37 -38.87
CA CYS A 236 1.42 9.28 -38.26
C CYS A 236 0.96 8.96 -36.86
N HIS A 237 -0.28 8.55 -36.67
CA HIS A 237 -0.80 8.08 -35.41
C HIS A 237 -1.73 6.88 -35.59
N THR A 238 -1.80 6.04 -34.57
CA THR A 238 -2.73 4.90 -34.51
C THR A 238 -3.89 5.25 -33.57
N VAL A 239 -4.64 6.29 -33.89
CA VAL A 239 -5.90 6.58 -33.16
C VAL A 239 -7.01 5.78 -33.88
N ARG A 240 -7.62 4.86 -33.16
CA ARG A 240 -8.81 4.12 -33.57
C ARG A 240 -9.99 4.56 -32.71
#